data_40a1846c550a2f50d0d1dd7cad95bb47
#
_entry.id   40a1846c550a2f50d0d1dd7cad95bb47
#
_cell.length_a   1.000
_cell.length_b   1.000
_cell.length_c   1.000
_cell.angle_alpha   90.00
_cell.angle_beta   90.00
_cell.angle_gamma   90.00
#
_symmetry.space_group_name_H-M   'P 1'
#
loop_
_entity.id
_entity.type
_entity.pdbx_description
1 polymer ?
#
loop_
_entity_poly.entity_id
_entity_poly.type
_entity_poly.pdbx_seq_one_letter_code
_entity_poly.pdbx_strand_id
1 'polypeptide(L)'
;MRFVTLGNRQDPAVLFFHAMGVTGESSEPVARYLRERYFCILPTSTVYCAGQKYTGKADEVRQVEDFLREQGVTRLALVAASSIGTDLAMAFLTRTERPVEHVFFDGGQFAQIGKGTRRIMTPFLYLAIRSLYWSKGGTLKKLLWCGDDAIKPYFIAAGKALTYGNLRRQLADSLEDRPFPPLTAELQRRTYFEFGSAEEHLKYRAAVMKAYPYGHFPIFEGCDHMQYQIRDPRGFAGMLVSIMERGRLPERIFAEKGGNVYEIQN
;
A
#
# COMPACT_ATOMS: atom_id res chain seq x y z
N MET A 1 13.30 8.92 4.47
CA MET A 1 11.91 8.98 3.93
C MET A 1 11.42 10.42 3.87
N ARG A 2 10.32 10.67 3.16
CA ARG A 2 9.60 11.95 3.19
C ARG A 2 8.17 11.68 3.66
N PHE A 3 7.62 12.53 4.47
CA PHE A 3 6.28 12.38 5.05
C PHE A 3 5.40 13.54 4.61
N VAL A 4 4.18 13.22 4.22
CA VAL A 4 3.09 14.19 4.02
C VAL A 4 1.97 13.82 4.99
N THR A 5 1.34 14.83 5.58
CA THR A 5 0.25 14.62 6.53
C THR A 5 -0.98 15.43 6.14
N LEU A 6 -2.16 14.90 6.42
CA LEU A 6 -3.45 15.56 6.27
C LEU A 6 -4.29 15.35 7.53
N GLY A 7 -5.07 16.35 7.90
CA GLY A 7 -5.92 16.29 9.10
C GLY A 7 -5.22 16.84 10.34
N ASN A 8 -5.91 16.75 11.47
CA ASN A 8 -5.40 17.26 12.74
C ASN A 8 -4.62 16.14 13.45
N ARG A 9 -3.39 16.44 13.91
CA ARG A 9 -2.54 15.47 14.62
C ARG A 9 -3.11 14.96 15.95
N GLN A 10 -4.16 15.59 16.47
CA GLN A 10 -4.85 15.14 17.68
C GLN A 10 -5.93 14.07 17.38
N ASP A 11 -6.31 13.93 16.11
CA ASP A 11 -7.28 12.92 15.69
C ASP A 11 -6.63 11.51 15.63
N PRO A 12 -7.43 10.43 15.62
CA PRO A 12 -6.92 9.08 15.44
C PRO A 12 -6.07 8.93 14.18
N ALA A 13 -4.87 8.37 14.30
CA ALA A 13 -3.91 8.34 13.21
C ALA A 13 -4.15 7.17 12.24
N VAL A 14 -4.00 7.43 10.94
CA VAL A 14 -4.04 6.47 9.84
C VAL A 14 -2.72 6.53 9.08
N LEU A 15 -2.01 5.41 8.98
CA LEU A 15 -0.72 5.29 8.32
C LEU A 15 -0.88 4.54 6.99
N PHE A 16 -0.43 5.16 5.88
CA PHE A 16 -0.51 4.58 4.53
C PHE A 16 0.87 4.19 4.00
N PHE A 17 1.03 2.97 3.52
CA PHE A 17 2.23 2.54 2.79
C PHE A 17 1.90 2.34 1.31
N HIS A 18 2.57 3.10 0.46
CA HIS A 18 2.28 3.17 -0.98
C HIS A 18 2.85 2.01 -1.80
N ALA A 19 2.29 1.81 -2.99
CA ALA A 19 2.72 0.81 -3.96
C ALA A 19 4.07 1.14 -4.63
N MET A 20 4.60 0.20 -5.41
CA MET A 20 5.80 0.39 -6.24
C MET A 20 5.57 1.45 -7.31
N GLY A 21 6.59 2.26 -7.55
CA GLY A 21 6.61 3.22 -8.65
C GLY A 21 5.80 4.50 -8.42
N VAL A 22 5.21 4.68 -7.25
CA VAL A 22 4.52 5.92 -6.84
C VAL A 22 5.14 6.50 -5.58
N THR A 23 4.76 7.72 -5.22
CA THR A 23 5.11 8.35 -3.95
C THR A 23 3.99 8.18 -2.91
N GLY A 24 4.25 8.48 -1.64
CA GLY A 24 3.25 8.38 -0.56
C GLY A 24 1.99 9.19 -0.83
N GLU A 25 2.13 10.33 -1.53
CA GLU A 25 1.00 11.17 -1.92
C GLU A 25 0.02 10.49 -2.88
N SER A 26 0.34 9.31 -3.43
CA SER A 26 -0.63 8.52 -4.20
C SER A 26 -1.86 8.11 -3.37
N SER A 27 -1.75 8.10 -2.04
CA SER A 27 -2.87 7.88 -1.12
C SER A 27 -3.64 9.17 -0.76
N GLU A 28 -3.17 10.35 -1.20
CA GLU A 28 -3.81 11.63 -0.90
C GLU A 28 -5.26 11.73 -1.39
N PRO A 29 -5.64 11.22 -2.57
CA PRO A 29 -7.04 11.21 -3.01
C PRO A 29 -7.98 10.54 -2.02
N VAL A 30 -7.56 9.45 -1.38
CA VAL A 30 -8.31 8.76 -0.31
C VAL A 30 -8.22 9.55 1.00
N ALA A 31 -7.03 9.96 1.41
CA ALA A 31 -6.78 10.66 2.67
C ALA A 31 -7.55 12.00 2.78
N ARG A 32 -7.84 12.67 1.66
CA ARG A 32 -8.67 13.89 1.63
C ARG A 32 -10.08 13.69 2.17
N TYR A 33 -10.66 12.49 2.04
CA TYR A 33 -11.99 12.16 2.58
C TYR A 33 -11.93 11.69 4.04
N LEU A 34 -10.73 11.41 4.57
CA LEU A 34 -10.51 11.00 5.96
C LEU A 34 -10.09 12.17 6.86
N ARG A 35 -9.45 13.18 6.32
CA ARG A 35 -8.73 14.25 7.05
C ARG A 35 -9.57 15.06 8.03
N GLU A 36 -10.89 15.09 7.88
CA GLU A 36 -11.80 15.82 8.80
C GLU A 36 -11.98 15.09 10.15
N ARG A 37 -11.57 13.80 10.22
CA ARG A 37 -11.77 12.91 11.36
C ARG A 37 -10.55 12.09 11.75
N TYR A 38 -9.54 12.07 10.88
CA TYR A 38 -8.33 11.27 11.04
C TYR A 38 -7.09 12.03 10.65
N PHE A 39 -6.02 11.79 11.39
CA PHE A 39 -4.68 12.25 11.04
C PHE A 39 -4.03 11.24 10.07
N CYS A 40 -4.04 11.55 8.78
CA CYS A 40 -3.48 10.70 7.74
C CYS A 40 -1.98 10.98 7.56
N ILE A 41 -1.16 9.94 7.59
CA ILE A 41 0.30 9.98 7.45
C ILE A 41 0.68 9.20 6.21
N LEU A 42 1.33 9.86 5.24
CA LEU A 42 1.67 9.36 3.91
C LEU A 42 3.20 9.35 3.73
N PRO A 43 3.92 8.33 4.23
CA PRO A 43 5.35 8.20 4.00
C PRO A 43 5.66 7.88 2.54
N THR A 44 6.67 8.54 1.97
CA THR A 44 7.32 8.12 0.73
C THR A 44 8.59 7.35 1.07
N SER A 45 8.71 6.12 0.60
CA SER A 45 9.92 5.30 0.74
C SER A 45 11.16 6.04 0.23
N THR A 46 12.30 5.85 0.89
CA THR A 46 13.60 6.40 0.45
C THR A 46 13.96 5.98 -0.97
N VAL A 47 13.39 4.88 -1.47
CA VAL A 47 13.54 4.44 -2.88
C VAL A 47 13.12 5.53 -3.86
N TYR A 48 12.10 6.32 -3.50
CA TYR A 48 11.49 7.37 -4.33
C TYR A 48 11.74 8.78 -3.79
N CYS A 49 12.74 8.95 -2.92
CA CYS A 49 13.21 10.24 -2.44
C CYS A 49 14.53 10.61 -3.13
N ALA A 50 14.55 11.73 -3.88
CA ALA A 50 15.73 12.17 -4.58
C ALA A 50 16.92 12.39 -3.63
N GLY A 51 18.11 11.91 -4.01
CA GLY A 51 19.32 12.04 -3.19
C GLY A 51 19.40 11.09 -1.99
N GLN A 52 18.37 10.33 -1.68
CA GLN A 52 18.40 9.37 -0.59
C GLN A 52 18.79 7.96 -1.06
N LYS A 53 19.44 7.21 -0.18
CA LYS A 53 19.85 5.83 -0.44
C LYS A 53 18.96 4.90 0.40
N TYR A 54 18.27 3.97 -0.25
CA TYR A 54 17.56 2.90 0.43
C TYR A 54 18.56 1.95 1.10
N THR A 55 18.45 1.75 2.40
CA THR A 55 19.34 0.92 3.21
C THR A 55 18.69 -0.36 3.72
N GLY A 56 17.35 -0.45 3.63
CA GLY A 56 16.58 -1.64 3.98
C GLY A 56 15.29 -1.31 4.72
N LYS A 57 14.37 -2.27 4.79
CA LYS A 57 13.08 -2.13 5.50
C LYS A 57 13.23 -1.76 6.97
N ALA A 58 14.24 -2.32 7.65
CA ALA A 58 14.50 -2.02 9.04
C ALA A 58 14.78 -0.53 9.29
N ASP A 59 15.48 0.11 8.37
CA ASP A 59 15.76 1.54 8.43
C ASP A 59 14.51 2.37 8.13
N GLU A 60 13.71 1.97 7.14
CA GLU A 60 12.44 2.66 6.87
C GLU A 60 11.45 2.53 8.02
N VAL A 61 11.32 1.36 8.64
CA VAL A 61 10.51 1.18 9.85
C VAL A 61 10.98 2.11 10.97
N ARG A 62 12.29 2.21 11.21
CA ARG A 62 12.83 3.15 12.20
C ARG A 62 12.45 4.59 11.88
N GLN A 63 12.59 5.04 10.63
CA GLN A 63 12.21 6.39 10.22
C GLN A 63 10.71 6.65 10.41
N VAL A 64 9.85 5.67 10.15
CA VAL A 64 8.40 5.76 10.44
C VAL A 64 8.15 5.87 11.94
N GLU A 65 8.78 5.03 12.75
CA GLU A 65 8.66 5.06 14.22
C GLU A 65 9.14 6.40 14.83
N ASP A 66 10.25 6.93 14.32
CA ASP A 66 10.77 8.24 14.73
C ASP A 66 9.77 9.35 14.40
N PHE A 67 9.23 9.34 13.17
CA PHE A 67 8.22 10.32 12.76
C PHE A 67 6.94 10.22 13.61
N LEU A 68 6.42 9.01 13.85
CA LEU A 68 5.23 8.82 14.70
C LEU A 68 5.46 9.34 16.13
N ARG A 69 6.65 9.13 16.68
CA ARG A 69 7.05 9.66 17.99
C ARG A 69 7.11 11.19 17.99
N GLU A 70 7.70 11.81 16.97
CA GLU A 70 7.78 13.27 16.82
C GLU A 70 6.40 13.91 16.68
N GLN A 71 5.46 13.21 16.03
CA GLN A 71 4.07 13.67 15.91
C GLN A 71 3.23 13.39 17.17
N GLY A 72 3.75 12.68 18.17
CA GLY A 72 3.02 12.32 19.38
C GLY A 72 1.97 11.22 19.16
N VAL A 73 2.08 10.46 18.06
CA VAL A 73 1.16 9.36 17.76
C VAL A 73 1.45 8.18 18.68
N THR A 74 0.53 7.87 19.59
CA THR A 74 0.66 6.76 20.54
C THR A 74 -0.07 5.49 20.10
N ARG A 75 -1.03 5.58 19.17
CA ARG A 75 -1.82 4.47 18.64
C ARG A 75 -2.21 4.76 17.18
N LEU A 76 -2.50 3.71 16.41
CA LEU A 76 -2.94 3.80 15.04
C LEU A 76 -4.35 3.20 14.90
N ALA A 77 -5.30 4.00 14.40
CA ALA A 77 -6.63 3.51 14.07
C ALA A 77 -6.59 2.55 12.88
N LEU A 78 -5.68 2.81 11.93
CA LEU A 78 -5.50 1.96 10.75
C LEU A 78 -4.05 2.02 10.24
N VAL A 79 -3.55 0.87 9.84
CA VAL A 79 -2.42 0.75 8.92
C VAL A 79 -2.96 0.25 7.58
N ALA A 80 -2.91 1.08 6.55
CA ALA A 80 -3.29 0.73 5.19
C ALA A 80 -2.05 0.60 4.30
N ALA A 81 -2.00 -0.43 3.47
CA ALA A 81 -0.87 -0.61 2.56
C ALA A 81 -1.31 -1.20 1.23
N SER A 82 -0.67 -0.76 0.16
CA SER A 82 -0.98 -1.20 -1.20
C SER A 82 0.21 -1.90 -1.84
N SER A 83 -0.03 -3.05 -2.48
CA SER A 83 0.98 -3.77 -3.26
C SER A 83 2.28 -4.02 -2.45
N ILE A 84 3.45 -3.60 -2.96
CA ILE A 84 4.74 -3.76 -2.27
C ILE A 84 4.81 -3.02 -0.91
N GLY A 85 3.97 -2.00 -0.70
CA GLY A 85 3.85 -1.31 0.58
C GLY A 85 3.45 -2.25 1.72
N THR A 86 2.73 -3.34 1.40
CA THR A 86 2.38 -4.40 2.36
C THR A 86 3.61 -5.02 3.04
N ASP A 87 4.71 -5.18 2.30
CA ASP A 87 5.94 -5.76 2.86
C ASP A 87 6.58 -4.83 3.91
N LEU A 88 6.58 -3.52 3.66
CA LEU A 88 7.04 -2.53 4.65
C LEU A 88 6.06 -2.44 5.83
N ALA A 89 4.75 -2.46 5.57
CA ALA A 89 3.73 -2.47 6.61
C ALA A 89 3.86 -3.69 7.51
N MET A 90 4.07 -4.89 6.96
CA MET A 90 4.31 -6.10 7.74
C MET A 90 5.58 -6.00 8.59
N ALA A 91 6.67 -5.44 8.04
CA ALA A 91 7.88 -5.19 8.81
C ALA A 91 7.68 -4.18 9.94
N PHE A 92 6.82 -3.19 9.74
CA PHE A 92 6.39 -2.24 10.77
C PHE A 92 5.55 -2.92 11.85
N LEU A 93 4.50 -3.65 11.46
CA LEU A 93 3.56 -4.33 12.38
C LEU A 93 4.24 -5.35 13.30
N THR A 94 5.32 -5.99 12.85
CA THR A 94 6.09 -6.94 13.66
C THR A 94 7.07 -6.29 14.65
N ARG A 95 7.24 -4.97 14.59
CA ARG A 95 8.22 -4.23 15.38
C ARG A 95 7.62 -3.11 16.22
N THR A 96 6.50 -2.56 15.77
CA THR A 96 5.86 -1.47 16.50
C THR A 96 5.32 -1.97 17.85
N GLU A 97 5.55 -1.20 18.89
CA GLU A 97 4.94 -1.39 20.22
C GLU A 97 3.62 -0.62 20.34
N ARG A 98 3.28 0.20 19.34
CA ARG A 98 2.03 0.95 19.33
C ARG A 98 0.85 0.05 19.07
N PRO A 99 -0.26 0.21 19.81
CA PRO A 99 -1.52 -0.43 19.44
C PRO A 99 -1.94 -0.05 18.02
N VAL A 100 -2.22 -1.08 17.20
CA VAL A 100 -2.81 -0.94 15.86
C VAL A 100 -4.21 -1.55 15.91
N GLU A 101 -5.23 -0.74 15.66
CA GLU A 101 -6.62 -1.18 15.79
C GLU A 101 -7.06 -2.02 14.59
N HIS A 102 -6.73 -1.57 13.39
CA HIS A 102 -7.07 -2.25 12.13
C HIS A 102 -5.92 -2.22 11.14
N VAL A 103 -5.92 -3.21 10.24
CA VAL A 103 -4.97 -3.30 9.12
C VAL A 103 -5.74 -3.60 7.84
N PHE A 104 -5.40 -2.90 6.76
CA PHE A 104 -5.98 -3.15 5.43
C PHE A 104 -4.89 -3.22 4.37
N PHE A 105 -4.82 -4.34 3.67
CA PHE A 105 -3.90 -4.58 2.57
C PHE A 105 -4.66 -4.66 1.26
N ASP A 106 -4.39 -3.75 0.33
CA ASP A 106 -4.97 -3.66 -0.99
C ASP A 106 -4.00 -4.24 -2.02
N GLY A 107 -4.37 -5.38 -2.61
CA GLY A 107 -3.55 -6.09 -3.58
C GLY A 107 -2.16 -6.45 -3.04
N GLY A 108 -2.08 -6.96 -1.80
CA GLY A 108 -0.83 -7.16 -1.08
C GLY A 108 0.21 -7.98 -1.85
N GLN A 109 1.46 -7.55 -1.77
CA GLN A 109 2.59 -8.25 -2.38
C GLN A 109 3.05 -9.40 -1.50
N PHE A 110 2.64 -10.62 -1.84
CA PHE A 110 3.01 -11.85 -1.14
C PHE A 110 3.84 -12.81 -2.00
N ALA A 111 4.29 -12.34 -3.18
CA ALA A 111 5.15 -13.13 -4.05
C ALA A 111 6.54 -13.28 -3.47
N GLN A 112 7.05 -14.50 -3.53
CA GLN A 112 8.44 -14.84 -3.25
C GLN A 112 9.14 -15.08 -4.59
N ILE A 113 10.19 -14.32 -4.86
CA ILE A 113 10.87 -14.35 -6.16
C ILE A 113 12.35 -14.67 -5.95
N GLY A 114 12.80 -15.75 -6.56
CA GLY A 114 14.18 -16.20 -6.47
C GLY A 114 15.19 -15.14 -6.97
N LYS A 115 16.41 -15.17 -6.42
CA LYS A 115 17.49 -14.19 -6.73
C LYS A 115 17.77 -14.03 -8.22
N GLY A 116 17.75 -15.15 -8.99
CA GLY A 116 17.97 -15.12 -10.45
C GLY A 116 16.89 -14.31 -11.18
N THR A 117 15.62 -14.60 -10.90
CA THR A 117 14.49 -13.90 -11.50
C THR A 117 14.50 -12.42 -11.13
N ARG A 118 14.75 -12.08 -9.85
CA ARG A 118 14.88 -10.67 -9.41
C ARG A 118 15.97 -9.93 -10.18
N ARG A 119 17.12 -10.58 -10.40
CA ARG A 119 18.24 -9.96 -11.16
C ARG A 119 17.84 -9.64 -12.60
N ILE A 120 17.05 -10.50 -13.23
CA ILE A 120 16.54 -10.29 -14.58
C ILE A 120 15.43 -9.24 -14.60
N MET A 121 14.48 -9.29 -13.67
CA MET A 121 13.34 -8.36 -13.61
C MET A 121 13.75 -6.92 -13.31
N THR A 122 14.76 -6.70 -12.45
CA THR A 122 15.11 -5.35 -11.95
C THR A 122 15.37 -4.33 -13.07
N PRO A 123 16.18 -4.60 -14.13
CA PRO A 123 16.40 -3.61 -15.18
C PRO A 123 15.12 -3.28 -15.97
N PHE A 124 14.24 -4.26 -16.20
CA PHE A 124 12.96 -4.01 -16.90
C PHE A 124 12.01 -3.15 -16.06
N LEU A 125 11.86 -3.47 -14.77
CA LEU A 125 11.07 -2.65 -13.85
C LEU A 125 11.63 -1.23 -13.71
N TYR A 126 12.95 -1.11 -13.62
CA TYR A 126 13.61 0.21 -13.58
C TYR A 126 13.27 1.04 -14.82
N LEU A 127 13.43 0.46 -16.01
CA LEU A 127 13.13 1.14 -17.27
C LEU A 127 11.63 1.45 -17.38
N ALA A 128 10.76 0.54 -16.97
CA ALA A 128 9.32 0.76 -16.97
C ALA A 128 8.93 1.96 -16.09
N ILE A 129 9.39 2.02 -14.85
CA ILE A 129 9.10 3.14 -13.94
C ILE A 129 9.74 4.44 -14.46
N ARG A 130 10.98 4.40 -14.94
CA ARG A 130 11.65 5.58 -15.53
C ARG A 130 10.96 6.09 -16.78
N SER A 131 10.37 5.19 -17.60
CA SER A 131 9.64 5.58 -18.80
C SER A 131 8.43 6.47 -18.50
N LEU A 132 7.82 6.32 -17.33
CA LEU A 132 6.72 7.17 -16.88
C LEU A 132 7.17 8.61 -16.66
N TYR A 133 8.37 8.81 -16.12
CA TYR A 133 8.95 10.15 -16.01
C TYR A 133 9.31 10.74 -17.38
N TRP A 134 10.01 9.98 -18.24
CA TRP A 134 10.45 10.47 -19.55
C TRP A 134 9.29 10.76 -20.51
N SER A 135 8.23 9.93 -20.47
CA SER A 135 7.03 10.10 -21.30
C SER A 135 5.99 11.04 -20.69
N LYS A 136 6.28 11.68 -19.54
CA LYS A 136 5.30 12.47 -18.77
C LYS A 136 3.99 11.69 -18.50
N GLY A 137 4.13 10.40 -18.17
CA GLY A 137 3.01 9.50 -17.91
C GLY A 137 2.37 8.87 -19.15
N GLY A 138 2.87 9.15 -20.35
CA GLY A 138 2.28 8.63 -21.59
C GLY A 138 2.34 7.11 -21.75
N THR A 139 3.29 6.45 -21.06
CA THR A 139 3.40 4.98 -21.06
C THR A 139 2.54 4.29 -20.02
N LEU A 140 1.83 5.02 -19.14
CA LEU A 140 1.07 4.45 -18.03
C LEU A 140 0.03 3.42 -18.49
N LYS A 141 -0.75 3.72 -19.52
CA LYS A 141 -1.77 2.82 -20.11
C LYS A 141 -1.19 1.50 -20.64
N LYS A 142 0.12 1.48 -20.95
CA LYS A 142 0.81 0.27 -21.43
C LYS A 142 1.37 -0.57 -20.30
N LEU A 143 1.56 0.02 -19.11
CA LEU A 143 2.20 -0.61 -17.96
C LEU A 143 1.20 -1.05 -16.91
N LEU A 144 0.06 -0.36 -16.82
CA LEU A 144 -0.98 -0.62 -15.83
C LEU A 144 -2.36 -0.61 -16.50
N TRP A 145 -3.28 -1.43 -16.00
CA TRP A 145 -4.69 -1.48 -16.40
C TRP A 145 -5.37 -0.10 -16.33
N CYS A 146 -4.92 0.74 -15.39
CA CYS A 146 -5.54 2.02 -15.09
C CYS A 146 -4.87 3.13 -15.85
N GLY A 147 -4.93 3.54 -16.86
CA GLY A 147 -4.36 4.78 -17.45
C GLY A 147 -4.97 6.06 -16.86
N ASP A 148 -5.38 6.03 -15.59
CA ASP A 148 -6.06 7.16 -14.94
C ASP A 148 -5.10 8.34 -14.76
N ASP A 149 -5.52 9.53 -15.19
CA ASP A 149 -4.72 10.74 -15.12
C ASP A 149 -4.47 11.19 -13.67
N ALA A 150 -5.35 10.82 -12.74
CA ALA A 150 -5.23 11.18 -11.33
C ALA A 150 -3.98 10.60 -10.66
N ILE A 151 -3.52 9.42 -11.06
CA ILE A 151 -2.34 8.76 -10.47
C ILE A 151 -1.02 9.13 -11.17
N LYS A 152 -1.06 9.67 -12.39
CA LYS A 152 0.13 10.01 -13.19
C LYS A 152 1.15 10.88 -12.47
N PRO A 153 0.78 11.96 -11.76
CA PRO A 153 1.76 12.82 -11.09
C PRO A 153 2.66 12.07 -10.13
N TYR A 154 2.12 11.08 -9.41
CA TYR A 154 2.84 10.30 -8.40
C TYR A 154 3.83 9.32 -9.04
N PHE A 155 3.47 8.73 -10.18
CA PHE A 155 4.39 7.91 -10.99
C PHE A 155 5.51 8.73 -11.60
N ILE A 156 5.22 9.91 -12.13
CA ILE A 156 6.22 10.82 -12.70
C ILE A 156 7.22 11.24 -11.61
N ALA A 157 6.72 11.60 -10.42
CA ALA A 157 7.56 12.00 -9.29
C ALA A 157 8.47 10.86 -8.83
N ALA A 158 7.92 9.66 -8.66
CA ALA A 158 8.67 8.46 -8.29
C ALA A 158 9.70 8.10 -9.38
N GLY A 159 9.30 8.08 -10.64
CA GLY A 159 10.20 7.82 -11.77
C GLY A 159 11.36 8.82 -11.86
N LYS A 160 11.11 10.10 -11.54
CA LYS A 160 12.15 11.15 -11.48
C LYS A 160 13.20 10.84 -10.41
N ALA A 161 12.76 10.44 -9.22
CA ALA A 161 13.64 10.21 -8.06
C ALA A 161 14.35 8.84 -8.08
N LEU A 162 13.78 7.86 -8.78
CA LEU A 162 14.24 6.47 -8.76
C LEU A 162 15.66 6.32 -9.28
N THR A 163 16.50 5.58 -8.52
CA THR A 163 17.79 5.08 -8.97
C THR A 163 17.77 3.56 -9.11
N TYR A 164 18.54 3.02 -10.05
CA TYR A 164 18.68 1.57 -10.23
C TYR A 164 19.14 0.86 -8.95
N GLY A 165 20.09 1.48 -8.24
CA GLY A 165 20.63 0.93 -6.99
C GLY A 165 19.56 0.84 -5.87
N ASN A 166 18.67 1.82 -5.76
CA ASN A 166 17.60 1.81 -4.78
C ASN A 166 16.55 0.73 -5.11
N LEU A 167 16.09 0.68 -6.36
CA LEU A 167 15.14 -0.36 -6.79
C LEU A 167 15.69 -1.76 -6.58
N ARG A 168 16.95 -2.01 -6.97
CA ARG A 168 17.59 -3.31 -6.80
C ARG A 168 17.63 -3.74 -5.32
N ARG A 169 17.96 -2.81 -4.42
CA ARG A 169 17.97 -3.11 -2.97
C ARG A 169 16.58 -3.34 -2.42
N GLN A 170 15.58 -2.54 -2.82
CA GLN A 170 14.19 -2.75 -2.43
C GLN A 170 13.70 -4.13 -2.86
N LEU A 171 13.87 -4.50 -4.13
CA LEU A 171 13.41 -5.80 -4.63
C LEU A 171 14.16 -6.97 -3.97
N ALA A 172 15.44 -6.80 -3.64
CA ALA A 172 16.18 -7.81 -2.89
C ALA A 172 15.64 -8.00 -1.47
N ASP A 173 15.21 -6.93 -0.82
CA ASP A 173 14.70 -6.94 0.54
C ASP A 173 13.21 -7.35 0.63
N SER A 174 12.38 -6.96 -0.35
CA SER A 174 10.93 -7.16 -0.33
C SER A 174 10.46 -8.48 -0.95
N LEU A 175 11.18 -9.01 -1.95
CA LEU A 175 10.77 -10.22 -2.67
C LEU A 175 11.63 -11.44 -2.29
N GLU A 176 12.34 -11.38 -1.19
CA GLU A 176 13.13 -12.49 -0.72
C GLU A 176 12.24 -13.66 -0.29
N ASP A 177 12.71 -14.88 -0.59
CA ASP A 177 12.07 -16.13 -0.15
C ASP A 177 12.23 -16.27 1.38
N ARG A 178 11.23 -15.82 2.10
CA ARG A 178 11.15 -15.87 3.57
C ARG A 178 9.76 -16.35 3.99
N PRO A 179 9.64 -16.95 5.18
CA PRO A 179 8.33 -17.16 5.79
C PRO A 179 7.57 -15.84 5.94
N PHE A 180 6.27 -15.90 5.84
CA PHE A 180 5.43 -14.73 6.13
C PHE A 180 5.68 -14.24 7.55
N PRO A 181 5.83 -12.92 7.79
CA PRO A 181 6.07 -12.37 9.11
C PRO A 181 4.94 -12.76 10.09
N PRO A 182 5.24 -13.13 11.34
CA PRO A 182 4.20 -13.52 12.29
C PRO A 182 3.33 -12.33 12.68
N LEU A 183 2.01 -12.51 12.64
CA LEU A 183 1.03 -11.62 13.26
C LEU A 183 0.32 -12.36 14.37
N THR A 184 0.08 -11.69 15.51
CA THR A 184 -0.73 -12.29 16.58
C THR A 184 -2.13 -12.62 16.11
N ALA A 185 -2.75 -13.66 16.68
CA ALA A 185 -4.13 -14.04 16.33
C ALA A 185 -5.11 -12.86 16.54
N GLU A 186 -4.86 -12.00 17.51
CA GLU A 186 -5.65 -10.81 17.78
C GLU A 186 -5.53 -9.79 16.64
N LEU A 187 -4.31 -9.50 16.17
CA LEU A 187 -4.11 -8.57 15.06
C LEU A 187 -4.66 -9.15 13.76
N GLN A 188 -4.51 -10.46 13.53
CA GLN A 188 -5.09 -11.12 12.34
C GLN A 188 -6.60 -10.89 12.26
N ARG A 189 -7.37 -11.01 13.37
CA ARG A 189 -8.84 -10.77 13.39
C ARG A 189 -9.24 -9.35 13.02
N ARG A 190 -8.29 -8.42 12.99
CA ARG A 190 -8.46 -7.01 12.63
C ARG A 190 -7.73 -6.65 11.34
N THR A 191 -7.24 -7.67 10.60
CA THR A 191 -6.50 -7.51 9.34
C THR A 191 -7.33 -8.00 8.17
N TYR A 192 -7.44 -7.15 7.15
CA TYR A 192 -8.11 -7.41 5.89
C TYR A 192 -7.05 -7.54 4.79
N PHE A 193 -7.00 -8.70 4.17
CA PHE A 193 -6.14 -9.01 3.01
C PHE A 193 -7.04 -9.02 1.77
N GLU A 194 -7.21 -7.88 1.15
CA GLU A 194 -8.06 -7.71 -0.02
C GLU A 194 -7.33 -8.12 -1.30
N PHE A 195 -8.10 -8.70 -2.21
CA PHE A 195 -7.68 -9.08 -3.57
C PHE A 195 -8.75 -8.68 -4.57
N GLY A 196 -8.35 -8.11 -5.71
CA GLY A 196 -9.24 -7.95 -6.86
C GLY A 196 -9.42 -9.29 -7.59
N SER A 197 -10.64 -9.58 -8.09
CA SER A 197 -10.89 -10.83 -8.82
C SER A 197 -10.17 -10.90 -10.16
N ALA A 198 -9.77 -9.76 -10.74
CA ALA A 198 -9.04 -9.68 -12.00
C ALA A 198 -7.51 -9.51 -11.83
N GLU A 199 -7.00 -9.40 -10.59
CA GLU A 199 -5.57 -9.18 -10.36
C GLU A 199 -4.75 -10.48 -10.31
N GLU A 200 -3.50 -10.41 -10.75
CA GLU A 200 -2.57 -11.55 -10.70
C GLU A 200 -2.24 -12.02 -9.27
N HIS A 201 -2.34 -11.15 -8.27
CA HIS A 201 -2.01 -11.46 -6.88
C HIS A 201 -3.04 -12.36 -6.21
N LEU A 202 -4.25 -12.51 -6.75
CA LEU A 202 -5.28 -13.43 -6.26
C LEU A 202 -4.75 -14.87 -6.10
N LYS A 203 -3.80 -15.29 -6.94
CA LYS A 203 -3.15 -16.61 -6.83
C LYS A 203 -2.43 -16.86 -5.50
N TYR A 204 -2.06 -15.79 -4.77
CA TYR A 204 -1.39 -15.91 -3.46
C TYR A 204 -2.38 -15.99 -2.29
N ARG A 205 -3.67 -15.73 -2.51
CA ARG A 205 -4.70 -15.70 -1.47
C ARG A 205 -4.69 -16.96 -0.60
N ALA A 206 -4.64 -18.14 -1.21
CA ALA A 206 -4.64 -19.41 -0.46
C ALA A 206 -3.42 -19.56 0.47
N ALA A 207 -2.24 -19.10 0.04
CA ALA A 207 -1.03 -19.12 0.86
C ALA A 207 -1.13 -18.14 2.03
N VAL A 208 -1.69 -16.95 1.80
CA VAL A 208 -1.90 -15.92 2.83
C VAL A 208 -2.93 -16.39 3.86
N MET A 209 -4.05 -17.00 3.43
CA MET A 209 -5.05 -17.60 4.32
C MET A 209 -4.45 -18.69 5.21
N LYS A 210 -3.57 -19.52 4.66
CA LYS A 210 -2.87 -20.54 5.45
C LYS A 210 -1.94 -19.94 6.50
N ALA A 211 -1.26 -18.83 6.15
CA ALA A 211 -0.33 -18.15 7.06
C ALA A 211 -1.06 -17.34 8.15
N TYR A 212 -2.22 -16.79 7.85
CA TYR A 212 -2.98 -15.91 8.74
C TYR A 212 -4.44 -16.38 8.89
N PRO A 213 -4.69 -17.57 9.49
CA PRO A 213 -6.00 -18.24 9.48
C PRO A 213 -7.12 -17.46 10.19
N TYR A 214 -6.82 -16.42 10.94
CA TYR A 214 -7.80 -15.57 11.62
C TYR A 214 -8.06 -14.24 10.91
N GLY A 215 -7.44 -13.99 9.74
CA GLY A 215 -7.62 -12.78 8.95
C GLY A 215 -8.91 -12.77 8.12
N HIS A 216 -9.21 -11.63 7.53
CA HIS A 216 -10.30 -11.46 6.56
C HIS A 216 -9.71 -11.41 5.15
N PHE A 217 -10.33 -12.10 4.19
CA PHE A 217 -9.78 -12.26 2.83
C PHE A 217 -10.81 -11.89 1.75
N PRO A 218 -11.33 -10.64 1.76
CA PRO A 218 -12.34 -10.23 0.79
C PRO A 218 -11.79 -10.25 -0.63
N ILE A 219 -12.66 -10.58 -1.59
CA ILE A 219 -12.41 -10.43 -3.02
C ILE A 219 -13.32 -9.32 -3.54
N PHE A 220 -12.73 -8.33 -4.21
CA PHE A 220 -13.47 -7.26 -4.86
C PHE A 220 -13.74 -7.66 -6.31
N GLU A 221 -14.99 -8.07 -6.57
CA GLU A 221 -15.39 -8.57 -7.87
C GLU A 221 -15.27 -7.51 -8.97
N GLY A 222 -14.65 -7.90 -10.09
CA GLY A 222 -14.41 -7.03 -11.23
C GLY A 222 -13.28 -6.01 -11.04
N CYS A 223 -12.65 -5.98 -9.87
CA CYS A 223 -11.49 -5.12 -9.64
C CYS A 223 -10.19 -5.78 -10.08
N ASP A 224 -9.33 -4.99 -10.69
CA ASP A 224 -7.92 -5.27 -10.89
C ASP A 224 -7.10 -4.68 -9.73
N HIS A 225 -5.80 -4.89 -9.74
CA HIS A 225 -4.83 -4.48 -8.72
C HIS A 225 -4.97 -3.00 -8.32
N MET A 226 -5.32 -2.72 -7.07
CA MET A 226 -5.53 -1.37 -6.51
C MET A 226 -6.61 -0.53 -7.23
N GLN A 227 -7.47 -1.16 -8.03
CA GLN A 227 -8.37 -0.45 -8.92
C GLN A 227 -9.41 0.37 -8.17
N TYR A 228 -9.95 -0.16 -7.08
CA TYR A 228 -11.02 0.52 -6.34
C TYR A 228 -10.54 1.84 -5.74
N GLN A 229 -9.40 1.85 -5.03
CA GLN A 229 -8.88 3.08 -4.42
C GLN A 229 -8.54 4.19 -5.45
N ILE A 230 -8.16 3.78 -6.68
CA ILE A 230 -7.79 4.73 -7.74
C ILE A 230 -9.03 5.31 -8.42
N ARG A 231 -10.04 4.48 -8.71
CA ARG A 231 -11.25 4.91 -9.44
C ARG A 231 -12.28 5.59 -8.57
N ASP A 232 -12.41 5.15 -7.32
CA ASP A 232 -13.38 5.70 -6.37
C ASP A 232 -12.71 5.93 -4.99
N PRO A 233 -11.83 6.93 -4.87
CA PRO A 233 -11.16 7.23 -3.61
C PRO A 233 -12.12 7.61 -2.48
N ARG A 234 -13.32 8.15 -2.80
CA ARG A 234 -14.34 8.47 -1.82
C ARG A 234 -14.99 7.21 -1.24
N GLY A 235 -15.44 6.31 -2.11
CA GLY A 235 -16.02 5.02 -1.70
C GLY A 235 -15.00 4.18 -0.93
N PHE A 236 -13.74 4.15 -1.39
CA PHE A 236 -12.67 3.46 -0.68
C PHE A 236 -12.42 4.05 0.72
N ALA A 237 -12.38 5.37 0.86
CA ALA A 237 -12.28 6.04 2.16
C ALA A 237 -13.47 5.68 3.07
N GLY A 238 -14.71 5.66 2.54
CA GLY A 238 -15.91 5.25 3.28
C GLY A 238 -15.83 3.80 3.77
N MET A 239 -15.25 2.91 2.97
CA MET A 239 -14.97 1.52 3.35
C MET A 239 -13.96 1.45 4.51
N LEU A 240 -12.85 2.20 4.43
CA LEU A 240 -11.86 2.27 5.52
C LEU A 240 -12.49 2.82 6.81
N VAL A 241 -13.38 3.82 6.71
CA VAL A 241 -14.15 4.33 7.87
C VAL A 241 -15.03 3.23 8.46
N SER A 242 -15.71 2.42 7.64
CA SER A 242 -16.51 1.29 8.13
C SER A 242 -15.68 0.28 8.92
N ILE A 243 -14.47 -0.01 8.45
CA ILE A 243 -13.53 -0.89 9.16
C ILE A 243 -13.15 -0.26 10.51
N MET A 244 -12.70 1.01 10.52
CA MET A 244 -12.23 1.68 11.74
C MET A 244 -13.33 1.88 12.79
N GLU A 245 -14.58 2.10 12.37
CA GLU A 245 -15.66 2.43 13.31
C GLU A 245 -16.54 1.23 13.68
N ARG A 246 -16.66 0.26 12.76
CA ARG A 246 -17.59 -0.86 12.92
C ARG A 246 -16.87 -2.22 12.96
N GLY A 247 -15.57 -2.26 12.71
CA GLY A 247 -14.78 -3.49 12.63
C GLY A 247 -15.20 -4.42 11.48
N ARG A 248 -15.84 -3.89 10.43
CA ARG A 248 -16.32 -4.71 9.30
C ARG A 248 -16.37 -3.92 7.99
N LEU A 249 -16.24 -4.64 6.89
CA LEU A 249 -16.49 -4.11 5.55
C LEU A 249 -17.98 -3.77 5.37
N PRO A 250 -18.32 -2.79 4.52
CA PRO A 250 -19.69 -2.60 4.06
C PRO A 250 -20.13 -3.81 3.22
N GLU A 251 -21.43 -4.09 3.19
CA GLU A 251 -21.99 -5.23 2.43
C GLU A 251 -21.82 -5.06 0.91
N ARG A 252 -21.77 -3.83 0.45
CA ARG A 252 -21.59 -3.48 -0.97
C ARG A 252 -20.67 -2.28 -1.10
N ILE A 253 -19.89 -2.25 -2.17
CA ILE A 253 -19.01 -1.14 -2.52
C ILE A 253 -19.55 -0.53 -3.81
N PHE A 254 -19.82 0.79 -3.80
CA PHE A 254 -20.35 1.53 -4.94
C PHE A 254 -19.30 2.51 -5.45
N ALA A 255 -19.02 2.48 -6.75
CA ALA A 255 -18.28 3.54 -7.41
C ALA A 255 -19.24 4.63 -7.89
N GLU A 256 -19.02 5.89 -7.51
CA GLU A 256 -19.88 7.03 -7.90
C GLU A 256 -19.84 7.36 -9.41
N LYS A 257 -18.83 6.94 -10.14
CA LYS A 257 -18.67 7.21 -11.58
C LYS A 257 -18.73 5.92 -12.39
N GLY A 258 -19.87 5.69 -13.04
CA GLY A 258 -20.03 4.62 -14.04
C GLY A 258 -20.92 3.46 -13.61
N GLY A 259 -21.52 3.48 -12.44
CA GLY A 259 -22.55 2.50 -12.04
C GLY A 259 -22.03 1.08 -11.80
N ASN A 260 -20.73 0.87 -11.75
CA ASN A 260 -20.18 -0.43 -11.40
C ASN A 260 -20.34 -0.68 -9.89
N VAL A 261 -21.14 -1.68 -9.57
CA VAL A 261 -21.24 -2.21 -8.20
C VAL A 261 -20.18 -3.28 -8.07
N TYR A 262 -19.26 -3.11 -7.14
CA TYR A 262 -18.32 -4.16 -6.79
C TYR A 262 -18.92 -4.97 -5.63
N GLU A 263 -19.05 -6.28 -5.83
CA GLU A 263 -19.46 -7.19 -4.77
C GLU A 263 -18.24 -7.64 -3.95
N ILE A 264 -18.45 -7.86 -2.66
CA ILE A 264 -17.42 -8.41 -1.77
C ILE A 264 -17.78 -9.88 -1.56
N GLN A 265 -16.88 -10.78 -1.96
CA GLN A 265 -16.92 -12.18 -1.54
C GLN A 265 -15.99 -12.35 -0.33
N ASN A 266 -16.53 -12.91 0.74
CA ASN A 266 -15.81 -13.19 1.99
C ASN A 266 -15.10 -14.55 1.95
#